data_3c6b4873d227e224cf33242765040a18
#
_entry.id   3c6b4873d227e224cf33242765040a18
#
_cell.length_a   1.000
_cell.length_b   1.000
_cell.length_c   1.000
_cell.angle_alpha   90.00
_cell.angle_beta   90.00
_cell.angle_gamma   90.00
#
_symmetry.space_group_name_H-M   'P 1'
#
loop_
_entity.id
_entity.type
_entity.pdbx_description
1 polymer ?
#
loop_
_entity_poly.entity_id
_entity_poly.type
_entity_poly.pdbx_seq_one_letter_code
_entity_poly.pdbx_strand_id
1 'polypeptide(L)'
;MATLELDDVHANAVDYQHFLLDSPSPYHAADLVAQRLVDAGFALQDEREAWDASPGGHVMVRGGAVAAWMVPPHVAGFRVVGAHTDSPALSVKPSVQSTTPDGWGMVDVEIYGGMMWNSWLDRELTIAGRLITTSGRAVLARTGPI
;
A
#
# COMPACT_ATOMS: atom_id res chain seq x y z
N MET A 1 28.32 14.44 7.75
CA MET A 1 27.71 13.15 7.44
C MET A 1 27.44 12.49 8.79
N ALA A 2 26.19 12.35 9.20
CA ALA A 2 25.86 11.71 10.48
C ALA A 2 26.24 10.22 10.38
N THR A 3 26.99 9.71 11.34
CA THR A 3 27.29 8.29 11.46
C THR A 3 26.01 7.63 12.03
N LEU A 4 25.41 6.73 11.27
CA LEU A 4 24.31 5.90 11.79
C LEU A 4 24.92 4.92 12.80
N GLU A 5 24.38 4.92 14.02
CA GLU A 5 24.72 3.91 15.01
C GLU A 5 24.09 2.57 14.61
N LEU A 6 24.70 1.45 14.99
CA LEU A 6 24.22 0.10 14.65
C LEU A 6 22.80 -0.16 15.18
N ASP A 7 22.48 0.40 16.36
CA ASP A 7 21.14 0.29 16.95
C ASP A 7 20.09 1.01 16.13
N ASP A 8 20.41 2.18 15.54
CA ASP A 8 19.53 2.91 14.62
C ASP A 8 19.27 2.12 13.33
N VAL A 9 20.33 1.48 12.79
CA VAL A 9 20.19 0.64 11.59
C VAL A 9 19.29 -0.55 11.86
N HIS A 10 19.45 -1.19 13.01
CA HIS A 10 18.60 -2.33 13.41
C HIS A 10 17.14 -1.90 13.61
N ALA A 11 16.90 -0.80 14.33
CA ALA A 11 15.55 -0.26 14.56
C ALA A 11 14.85 0.09 13.24
N ASN A 12 15.55 0.73 12.31
CA ASN A 12 15.03 1.04 10.98
C ASN A 12 14.71 -0.22 10.16
N ALA A 13 15.54 -1.26 10.25
CA ALA A 13 15.31 -2.52 9.56
C ALA A 13 14.05 -3.24 10.09
N VAL A 14 13.84 -3.23 11.41
CA VAL A 14 12.66 -3.79 12.05
C VAL A 14 11.41 -3.00 11.68
N ASP A 15 11.46 -1.66 11.72
CA ASP A 15 10.32 -0.82 11.30
C ASP A 15 9.95 -1.05 9.82
N TYR A 16 10.96 -1.16 8.94
CA TYR A 16 10.73 -1.48 7.54
C TYR A 16 10.12 -2.86 7.34
N GLN A 17 10.55 -3.87 8.13
CA GLN A 17 9.94 -5.19 8.12
C GLN A 17 8.46 -5.14 8.51
N HIS A 18 8.11 -4.41 9.56
CA HIS A 18 6.72 -4.21 9.96
C HIS A 18 5.92 -3.50 8.87
N PHE A 19 6.49 -2.45 8.25
CA PHE A 19 5.85 -1.77 7.13
C PHE A 19 5.52 -2.73 5.98
N LEU A 20 6.43 -3.63 5.62
CA LEU A 20 6.20 -4.62 4.56
C LEU A 20 5.09 -5.60 4.94
N LEU A 21 5.09 -6.11 6.18
CA LEU A 21 4.08 -7.04 6.67
C LEU A 21 2.67 -6.41 6.72
N ASP A 22 2.58 -5.12 7.03
CA ASP A 22 1.33 -4.38 7.15
C ASP A 22 0.87 -3.77 5.82
N SER A 23 1.66 -3.91 4.75
CA SER A 23 1.41 -3.41 3.40
C SER A 23 1.19 -4.52 2.36
N PRO A 24 0.27 -5.47 2.57
CA PRO A 24 0.11 -6.63 1.69
C PRO A 24 -0.53 -6.30 0.33
N SER A 25 -0.99 -5.08 0.12
CA SER A 25 -1.50 -4.57 -1.16
C SER A 25 -1.21 -3.08 -1.31
N PRO A 26 -1.26 -2.51 -2.53
CA PRO A 26 -1.06 -1.06 -2.73
C PRO A 26 -2.02 -0.20 -1.92
N TYR A 27 -3.23 -0.69 -1.68
CA TYR A 27 -4.23 0.01 -0.87
C TYR A 27 -3.82 0.10 0.61
N HIS A 28 -3.29 -1.00 1.16
CA HIS A 28 -2.76 -1.02 2.53
C HIS A 28 -1.50 -0.14 2.64
N ALA A 29 -0.60 -0.21 1.65
CA ALA A 29 0.61 0.61 1.63
C ALA A 29 0.28 2.11 1.62
N ALA A 30 -0.64 2.54 0.75
CA ALA A 30 -1.03 3.94 0.65
C ALA A 30 -1.69 4.45 1.95
N ASP A 31 -2.56 3.64 2.55
CA ASP A 31 -3.24 3.96 3.81
C ASP A 31 -2.24 4.07 4.97
N LEU A 32 -1.34 3.09 5.09
CA LEU A 32 -0.31 3.08 6.15
C LEU A 32 0.66 4.25 6.03
N VAL A 33 1.10 4.60 4.81
CA VAL A 33 1.95 5.79 4.57
C VAL A 33 1.20 7.05 4.99
N ALA A 34 -0.06 7.19 4.58
CA ALA A 34 -0.86 8.36 4.94
C ALA A 34 -1.05 8.46 6.45
N GLN A 35 -1.35 7.34 7.13
CA GLN A 35 -1.51 7.32 8.58
C GLN A 35 -0.22 7.75 9.30
N ARG A 36 0.94 7.19 8.91
CA ARG A 36 2.24 7.57 9.48
C ARG A 36 2.54 9.06 9.30
N LEU A 37 2.17 9.64 8.15
CA LEU A 37 2.35 11.07 7.89
C LEU A 37 1.38 11.92 8.71
N VAL A 38 0.14 11.51 8.84
CA VAL A 38 -0.84 12.21 9.71
C VAL A 38 -0.36 12.18 11.16
N ASP A 39 0.14 11.05 11.66
CA ASP A 39 0.71 10.92 12.99
C ASP A 39 1.96 11.82 13.19
N ALA A 40 2.67 12.09 12.09
CA ALA A 40 3.78 13.04 12.05
C ALA A 40 3.35 14.51 11.85
N GLY A 41 2.03 14.79 11.87
CA GLY A 41 1.48 16.15 11.81
C GLY A 41 1.16 16.66 10.40
N PHE A 42 1.10 15.79 9.37
CA PHE A 42 0.63 16.17 8.06
C PHE A 42 -0.89 16.30 8.04
N ALA A 43 -1.42 17.31 7.33
CA ALA A 43 -2.84 17.49 7.11
C ALA A 43 -3.33 16.56 5.98
N LEU A 44 -4.34 15.73 6.29
CA LEU A 44 -4.99 14.91 5.27
C LEU A 44 -5.86 15.80 4.36
N GLN A 45 -5.67 15.70 3.05
CA GLN A 45 -6.43 16.41 2.04
C GLN A 45 -7.43 15.48 1.35
N ASP A 46 -8.70 15.90 1.26
CA ASP A 46 -9.66 15.24 0.37
C ASP A 46 -9.54 15.86 -1.02
N GLU A 47 -9.34 15.03 -2.04
CA GLU A 47 -9.22 15.48 -3.43
C GLU A 47 -10.49 16.12 -4.00
N ARG A 48 -11.63 15.94 -3.35
CA ARG A 48 -12.94 16.50 -3.73
C ARG A 48 -13.20 17.86 -3.12
N GLU A 49 -12.39 18.27 -2.16
CA GLU A 49 -12.51 19.56 -1.47
C GLU A 49 -11.45 20.54 -1.97
N ALA A 50 -11.60 21.80 -1.61
CA ALA A 50 -10.58 22.81 -1.87
C ALA A 50 -9.31 22.47 -1.07
N TRP A 51 -8.17 22.39 -1.77
CA TRP A 51 -6.91 22.05 -1.12
C TRP A 51 -6.37 23.20 -0.29
N ASP A 52 -5.93 22.87 0.91
CA ASP A 52 -5.18 23.79 1.74
C ASP A 52 -3.73 23.89 1.22
N ALA A 53 -3.31 25.12 0.91
CA ALA A 53 -1.95 25.43 0.48
C ALA A 53 -1.13 26.15 1.56
N SER A 54 -1.55 26.10 2.83
CA SER A 54 -0.81 26.67 3.95
C SER A 54 0.54 26.01 4.12
N PRO A 55 1.54 26.70 4.69
CA PRO A 55 2.81 26.10 5.02
C PRO A 55 2.64 24.90 5.96
N GLY A 56 3.34 23.80 5.66
CA GLY A 56 3.25 22.56 6.44
C GLY A 56 3.25 21.31 5.56
N GLY A 57 3.04 20.16 6.19
CA GLY A 57 2.93 18.88 5.54
C GLY A 57 1.50 18.56 5.16
N HIS A 58 1.30 18.04 3.97
CA HIS A 58 0.00 17.61 3.46
C HIS A 58 0.12 16.23 2.84
N VAL A 59 -0.96 15.45 2.92
CA VAL A 59 -1.02 14.10 2.34
C VAL A 59 -2.41 13.84 1.77
N MET A 60 -2.48 13.14 0.65
CA MET A 60 -3.72 12.63 0.08
C MET A 60 -3.57 11.18 -0.38
N VAL A 61 -4.68 10.45 -0.37
CA VAL A 61 -4.75 9.06 -0.85
C VAL A 61 -5.79 8.96 -1.96
N ARG A 62 -5.41 8.30 -3.06
CA ARG A 62 -6.33 7.94 -4.14
C ARG A 62 -6.19 6.46 -4.48
N GLY A 63 -7.12 5.66 -4.00
CA GLY A 63 -7.05 4.21 -4.20
C GLY A 63 -5.77 3.61 -3.59
N GLY A 64 -4.93 2.99 -4.41
CA GLY A 64 -3.63 2.46 -3.99
C GLY A 64 -2.47 3.44 -4.17
N ALA A 65 -2.74 4.72 -4.43
CA ALA A 65 -1.71 5.74 -4.57
C ALA A 65 -1.76 6.73 -3.40
N VAL A 66 -0.61 7.23 -3.00
CA VAL A 66 -0.46 8.28 -2.00
C VAL A 66 0.43 9.39 -2.55
N ALA A 67 0.06 10.63 -2.29
CA ALA A 67 0.89 11.80 -2.57
C ALA A 67 1.05 12.61 -1.28
N ALA A 68 2.27 12.99 -0.97
CA ALA A 68 2.56 13.85 0.16
C ALA A 68 3.48 14.99 -0.27
N TRP A 69 3.29 16.15 0.32
CA TRP A 69 4.12 17.30 0.00
C TRP A 69 4.29 18.19 1.23
N MET A 70 5.39 18.94 1.21
CA MET A 70 5.70 19.92 2.24
C MET A 70 5.71 21.31 1.60
N VAL A 71 4.92 22.22 2.13
CA VAL A 71 4.89 23.63 1.71
C VAL A 71 5.76 24.44 2.67
N PRO A 72 6.90 24.97 2.24
CA PRO A 72 7.71 25.87 3.06
C PRO A 72 7.08 27.28 3.07
N PRO A 73 7.44 28.14 4.05
CA PRO A 73 6.98 29.54 4.06
C PRO A 73 7.33 30.33 2.79
N HIS A 74 8.42 29.95 2.13
CA HIS A 74 8.87 30.55 0.87
C HIS A 74 9.18 29.44 -0.14
N VAL A 75 8.38 29.36 -1.20
CA VAL A 75 8.57 28.36 -2.27
C VAL A 75 9.61 28.88 -3.26
N ALA A 76 10.73 28.17 -3.37
CA ALA A 76 11.80 28.47 -4.33
C ALA A 76 11.84 27.46 -5.51
N GLY A 77 11.08 26.40 -5.46
CA GLY A 77 11.04 25.35 -6.48
C GLY A 77 10.47 24.05 -5.93
N PHE A 78 10.51 23.00 -6.77
CA PHE A 78 10.01 21.68 -6.42
C PHE A 78 11.16 20.67 -6.35
N ARG A 79 11.07 19.76 -5.37
CA ARG A 79 11.86 18.54 -5.30
C ARG A 79 10.89 17.38 -5.24
N VAL A 80 10.95 16.49 -6.23
CA VAL A 80 9.98 15.38 -6.36
C VAL A 80 10.72 14.08 -6.22
N VAL A 81 10.19 13.19 -5.37
CA VAL A 81 10.60 11.79 -5.24
C VAL A 81 9.40 10.94 -5.60
N GLY A 82 9.61 10.00 -6.50
CA GLY A 82 8.57 9.05 -6.91
C GLY A 82 8.98 7.62 -6.63
N ALA A 83 8.02 6.82 -6.21
CA ALA A 83 8.16 5.39 -6.00
C ALA A 83 6.83 4.69 -6.32
N HIS A 84 6.85 3.38 -6.47
CA HIS A 84 5.62 2.59 -6.63
C HIS A 84 5.12 2.07 -5.27
N THR A 85 3.82 1.84 -5.15
CA THR A 85 3.16 1.22 -3.99
C THR A 85 2.75 -0.22 -4.26
N ASP A 86 2.69 -0.63 -5.52
CA ASP A 86 2.34 -1.99 -5.97
C ASP A 86 3.58 -2.90 -6.00
N SER A 87 3.35 -4.19 -6.17
CA SER A 87 4.41 -5.19 -6.36
C SER A 87 3.93 -6.28 -7.31
N PRO A 88 4.83 -6.98 -8.02
CA PRO A 88 4.46 -8.15 -8.81
C PRO A 88 3.73 -9.18 -7.93
N ALA A 89 2.57 -9.64 -8.40
CA ALA A 89 1.69 -10.50 -7.62
C ALA A 89 0.74 -11.32 -8.52
N LEU A 90 0.00 -12.24 -7.91
CA LEU A 90 -1.18 -12.83 -8.51
C LEU A 90 -2.38 -11.93 -8.23
N SER A 91 -3.00 -11.40 -9.28
CA SER A 91 -4.19 -10.56 -9.18
C SER A 91 -5.45 -11.41 -9.31
N VAL A 92 -6.35 -11.30 -8.35
CA VAL A 92 -7.62 -12.04 -8.38
C VAL A 92 -8.51 -11.52 -9.50
N LYS A 93 -9.02 -12.41 -10.35
CA LYS A 93 -9.91 -12.07 -11.46
C LYS A 93 -11.30 -11.64 -10.97
N PRO A 94 -12.06 -10.85 -11.74
CA PRO A 94 -13.44 -10.50 -11.41
C PRO A 94 -14.37 -11.71 -11.24
N SER A 95 -14.19 -12.78 -12.03
CA SER A 95 -14.79 -14.08 -11.82
C SER A 95 -13.86 -14.93 -10.98
N VAL A 96 -13.98 -14.80 -9.67
CA VAL A 96 -12.99 -15.29 -8.72
C VAL A 96 -13.07 -16.78 -8.43
N GLN A 97 -14.14 -17.46 -8.81
CA GLN A 97 -14.43 -18.79 -8.30
C GLN A 97 -14.64 -19.78 -9.44
N SER A 98 -13.84 -20.83 -9.43
CA SER A 98 -14.03 -22.03 -10.24
C SER A 98 -13.93 -23.28 -9.37
N THR A 99 -14.34 -24.42 -9.90
CA THR A 99 -14.30 -25.69 -9.20
C THR A 99 -13.72 -26.76 -10.10
N THR A 100 -12.77 -27.54 -9.59
CA THR A 100 -12.25 -28.70 -10.31
C THR A 100 -13.30 -29.79 -10.46
N PRO A 101 -13.14 -30.75 -11.40
CA PRO A 101 -14.05 -31.90 -11.52
C PRO A 101 -14.18 -32.69 -10.21
N ASP A 102 -13.15 -32.71 -9.37
CA ASP A 102 -13.13 -33.40 -8.08
C ASP A 102 -13.70 -32.57 -6.92
N GLY A 103 -14.25 -31.37 -7.21
CA GLY A 103 -14.95 -30.55 -6.23
C GLY A 103 -14.07 -29.56 -5.45
N TRP A 104 -12.78 -29.38 -5.79
CA TRP A 104 -11.94 -28.38 -5.17
C TRP A 104 -12.33 -26.97 -5.61
N GLY A 105 -12.55 -26.08 -4.64
CA GLY A 105 -12.71 -24.67 -4.91
C GLY A 105 -11.38 -24.02 -5.29
N MET A 106 -11.38 -23.21 -6.35
CA MET A 106 -10.21 -22.48 -6.83
C MET A 106 -10.48 -20.99 -6.87
N VAL A 107 -9.45 -20.20 -6.66
CA VAL A 107 -9.46 -18.75 -6.90
C VAL A 107 -8.74 -18.48 -8.22
N ASP A 108 -9.48 -17.97 -9.20
CA ASP A 108 -8.90 -17.65 -10.49
C ASP A 108 -8.08 -16.36 -10.42
N VAL A 109 -6.84 -16.43 -10.88
CA VAL A 109 -5.89 -15.33 -10.82
C VAL A 109 -5.29 -15.04 -12.19
N GLU A 110 -4.74 -13.83 -12.32
CA GLU A 110 -3.89 -13.43 -13.43
C GLU A 110 -2.57 -12.88 -12.90
N ILE A 111 -1.55 -12.92 -13.75
CA ILE A 111 -0.23 -12.44 -13.38
C ILE A 111 -0.21 -10.93 -13.51
N TYR A 112 0.24 -10.26 -12.45
CA TYR A 112 0.50 -8.85 -12.43
C TYR A 112 2.00 -8.58 -12.29
N GLY A 113 2.54 -7.84 -13.27
CA GLY A 113 3.95 -7.48 -13.29
C GLY A 113 4.90 -8.63 -13.60
N GLY A 114 6.18 -8.42 -13.37
CA GLY A 114 7.26 -9.37 -13.67
C GLY A 114 7.61 -10.28 -12.48
N MET A 115 6.67 -11.08 -12.01
CA MET A 115 6.92 -11.98 -10.88
C MET A 115 7.74 -13.21 -11.27
N MET A 116 8.50 -13.73 -10.33
CA MET A 116 9.17 -15.03 -10.45
C MET A 116 8.18 -16.15 -10.08
N TRP A 117 7.59 -16.79 -11.09
CA TRP A 117 6.47 -17.73 -10.93
C TRP A 117 6.78 -18.89 -9.99
N ASN A 118 7.97 -19.49 -10.12
CA ASN A 118 8.39 -20.62 -9.28
C ASN A 118 8.48 -20.29 -7.79
N SER A 119 8.62 -19.01 -7.43
CA SER A 119 8.63 -18.60 -6.03
C SER A 119 7.24 -18.57 -5.38
N TRP A 120 6.17 -18.71 -6.18
CA TRP A 120 4.77 -18.67 -5.73
C TRP A 120 4.11 -20.04 -5.63
N LEU A 121 4.79 -21.10 -6.15
CA LEU A 121 4.27 -22.46 -6.11
C LEU A 121 4.49 -23.12 -4.76
N ASP A 122 3.61 -24.07 -4.43
CA ASP A 122 3.71 -24.96 -3.26
C ASP A 122 3.93 -24.23 -1.92
N ARG A 123 3.21 -23.12 -1.74
CA ARG A 123 3.23 -22.35 -0.48
C ARG A 123 1.88 -21.78 -0.14
N GLU A 124 1.65 -21.58 1.14
CA GLU A 124 0.52 -20.81 1.63
C GLU A 124 0.61 -19.36 1.16
N LEU A 125 -0.50 -18.83 0.67
CA LEU A 125 -0.63 -17.46 0.20
C LEU A 125 -1.74 -16.76 0.99
N THR A 126 -1.73 -15.44 0.95
CA THR A 126 -2.82 -14.60 1.48
C THR A 126 -3.45 -13.79 0.36
N ILE A 127 -4.72 -13.52 0.46
CA ILE A 127 -5.42 -12.57 -0.42
C ILE A 127 -5.59 -11.27 0.34
N ALA A 128 -5.16 -10.16 -0.25
CA ALA A 128 -5.29 -8.84 0.34
C ALA A 128 -5.70 -7.81 -0.71
N GLY A 129 -6.53 -6.84 -0.31
CA GLY A 129 -6.99 -5.80 -1.22
C GLY A 129 -8.08 -4.94 -0.63
N ARG A 130 -8.75 -4.19 -1.50
CA ARG A 130 -9.88 -3.34 -1.17
C ARG A 130 -11.17 -3.99 -1.65
N LEU A 131 -12.10 -4.20 -0.72
CA LEU A 131 -13.45 -4.66 -1.00
C LEU A 131 -14.41 -3.48 -1.02
N ILE A 132 -15.39 -3.52 -1.91
CA ILE A 132 -16.52 -2.60 -1.90
C ILE A 132 -17.75 -3.38 -1.43
N THR A 133 -18.32 -2.95 -0.32
CA THR A 133 -19.51 -3.56 0.25
C THR A 133 -20.75 -3.22 -0.58
N THR A 134 -21.85 -3.95 -0.37
CA THR A 134 -23.15 -3.67 -1.02
C THR A 134 -23.70 -2.27 -0.69
N SER A 135 -23.27 -1.67 0.44
CA SER A 135 -23.58 -0.28 0.81
C SER A 135 -22.66 0.75 0.14
N GLY A 136 -21.71 0.33 -0.72
CA GLY A 136 -20.73 1.21 -1.38
C GLY A 136 -19.53 1.58 -0.52
N ARG A 137 -19.41 1.07 0.71
CA ARG A 137 -18.27 1.36 1.58
C ARG A 137 -17.04 0.55 1.15
N ALA A 138 -15.92 1.23 1.01
CA ALA A 138 -14.60 0.59 0.82
C ALA A 138 -14.06 0.05 2.16
N VAL A 139 -13.52 -1.16 2.14
CA VAL A 139 -12.89 -1.81 3.30
C VAL A 139 -11.59 -2.45 2.83
N LEU A 140 -10.50 -2.22 3.54
CA LEU A 140 -9.28 -2.98 3.39
C LEU A 140 -9.45 -4.34 4.07
N ALA A 141 -9.05 -5.40 3.39
CA ALA A 141 -9.18 -6.75 3.88
C ALA A 141 -7.97 -7.59 3.51
N ARG A 142 -7.63 -8.53 4.38
CA ARG A 142 -6.69 -9.62 4.08
C ARG A 142 -7.18 -10.91 4.73
N THR A 143 -6.89 -12.04 4.09
CA THR A 143 -7.12 -13.36 4.67
C THR A 143 -5.94 -13.78 5.55
N GLY A 144 -6.12 -14.81 6.36
CA GLY A 144 -5.01 -15.64 6.80
C GLY A 144 -4.41 -16.43 5.61
N PRO A 145 -3.39 -17.25 5.85
CA PRO A 145 -2.87 -18.20 4.86
C PRO A 145 -3.98 -19.15 4.39
N ILE A 146 -4.00 -19.43 3.08
CA ILE A 146 -4.91 -20.34 2.38
C ILE A 146 -4.13 -21.30 1.53
#